data_7bec000c571e8142a94b7059040a4e05
#
_entry.id   7bec000c571e8142a94b7059040a4e05
#
_cell.length_a   1.000
_cell.length_b   1.000
_cell.length_c   1.000
_cell.angle_alpha   90.00
_cell.angle_beta   90.00
_cell.angle_gamma   90.00
#
_symmetry.space_group_name_H-M   'P 1'
#
loop_
_entity.id
_entity.type
_entity.pdbx_description
1 polymer ?
#
loop_
_entity_poly.entity_id
_entity_poly.type
_entity_poly.pdbx_seq_one_letter_code
_entity_poly.pdbx_strand_id
1 'polypeptide(L)'
;MREPTVRGRYYEDFGVGEEIVSGCRTIGEGTIDLFAGVSGDFSEVHTDAELMKDSEFGERIGHGILALAVMQGLMWQTNYNTGTVTATAGWDTLKFRAPLRAGDTVQAQWVIKDKRVSASRPTLGILVEACRLVNQRKETILTGEHVLMVRRRPAAT
;
A
#
# COMPACT_ATOMS: atom_id res chain seq x y z
N MET A 1 -2.26 -1.79 -30.14
CA MET A 1 -1.74 -1.24 -28.85
C MET A 1 -0.30 -1.69 -28.71
N ARG A 2 0.60 -0.82 -28.22
CA ARG A 2 1.99 -1.24 -27.94
C ARG A 2 2.00 -2.05 -26.66
N GLU A 3 2.88 -3.07 -26.57
CA GLU A 3 3.14 -3.75 -25.31
C GLU A 3 3.76 -2.77 -24.32
N PRO A 4 3.40 -2.86 -23.01
CA PRO A 4 3.97 -1.97 -22.01
C PRO A 4 5.48 -2.22 -21.90
N THR A 5 6.25 -1.13 -21.89
CA THR A 5 7.70 -1.21 -21.65
C THR A 5 7.91 -1.68 -20.20
N VAL A 6 8.57 -2.81 -20.02
CA VAL A 6 8.93 -3.33 -18.69
C VAL A 6 9.98 -2.41 -18.08
N ARG A 7 9.67 -1.81 -16.93
CA ARG A 7 10.58 -0.92 -16.19
C ARG A 7 10.98 -1.46 -14.83
N GLY A 8 10.13 -2.34 -14.27
CA GLY A 8 10.32 -2.95 -12.96
C GLY A 8 11.05 -4.29 -13.04
N ARG A 9 11.21 -4.89 -11.87
CA ARG A 9 11.89 -6.18 -11.69
C ARG A 9 10.95 -7.35 -11.98
N TYR A 10 11.51 -8.44 -12.50
CA TYR A 10 10.84 -9.72 -12.61
C TYR A 10 10.88 -10.47 -11.27
N TYR A 11 10.07 -11.51 -11.14
CA TYR A 11 10.01 -12.34 -9.93
C TYR A 11 11.41 -12.82 -9.45
N GLU A 12 12.29 -13.18 -10.38
CA GLU A 12 13.63 -13.68 -10.07
C GLU A 12 14.53 -12.63 -9.40
N ASP A 13 14.26 -11.34 -9.62
CA ASP A 13 15.07 -10.22 -9.15
C ASP A 13 14.77 -9.83 -7.69
N PHE A 14 13.76 -10.45 -7.07
CA PHE A 14 13.40 -10.18 -5.67
C PHE A 14 14.07 -11.20 -4.74
N GLY A 15 14.67 -10.72 -3.66
CA GLY A 15 15.26 -11.54 -2.59
C GLY A 15 14.38 -11.60 -1.35
N VAL A 16 14.18 -12.78 -0.74
CA VAL A 16 13.57 -12.88 0.58
C VAL A 16 14.44 -12.14 1.60
N GLY A 17 13.80 -11.33 2.46
CA GLY A 17 14.49 -10.45 3.41
C GLY A 17 14.89 -9.10 2.85
N GLU A 18 14.67 -8.84 1.56
CA GLU A 18 14.95 -7.55 0.96
C GLU A 18 13.97 -6.50 1.50
N GLU A 19 14.52 -5.38 2.00
CA GLU A 19 13.76 -4.23 2.48
C GLU A 19 13.65 -3.17 1.40
N ILE A 20 12.44 -2.62 1.22
CA ILE A 20 12.17 -1.56 0.27
C ILE A 20 11.38 -0.45 0.99
N VAL A 21 11.69 0.80 0.66
CA VAL A 21 11.01 1.98 1.21
C VAL A 21 10.59 2.92 0.09
N SER A 22 9.43 3.57 0.28
CA SER A 22 8.93 4.57 -0.66
C SER A 22 9.46 5.97 -0.36
N GLY A 23 9.16 6.91 -1.24
CA GLY A 23 9.12 8.32 -0.88
C GLY A 23 8.03 8.61 0.17
N CYS A 24 7.94 9.89 0.59
CA CYS A 24 6.94 10.33 1.57
C CYS A 24 5.79 11.08 0.88
N ARG A 25 4.62 11.10 1.53
CA ARG A 25 3.46 11.89 1.11
C ARG A 25 2.76 12.47 2.33
N THR A 26 2.48 13.78 2.30
CA THR A 26 1.64 14.44 3.31
C THR A 26 0.16 14.26 2.96
N ILE A 27 -0.64 13.92 3.95
CA ILE A 27 -2.08 13.75 3.85
C ILE A 27 -2.76 15.04 4.28
N GLY A 28 -3.46 15.69 3.37
CA GLY A 28 -4.28 16.87 3.69
C GLY A 28 -5.74 16.50 3.98
N GLU A 29 -6.49 17.40 4.61
CA GLU A 29 -7.94 17.24 4.84
C GLU A 29 -8.69 16.94 3.54
N GLY A 30 -8.38 17.65 2.46
CA GLY A 30 -8.99 17.40 1.15
C GLY A 30 -8.77 16.00 0.61
N THR A 31 -7.72 15.29 1.05
CA THR A 31 -7.53 13.86 0.69
C THR A 31 -8.56 12.99 1.40
N ILE A 32 -8.88 13.29 2.67
CA ILE A 32 -9.89 12.59 3.46
C ILE A 32 -11.28 12.85 2.86
N ASP A 33 -11.59 14.12 2.57
CA ASP A 33 -12.88 14.53 1.99
C ASP A 33 -13.10 13.89 0.60
N LEU A 34 -12.06 13.90 -0.24
CA LEU A 34 -12.12 13.24 -1.56
C LEU A 34 -12.37 11.73 -1.43
N PHE A 35 -11.72 11.07 -0.46
CA PHE A 35 -11.90 9.64 -0.25
C PHE A 35 -13.30 9.33 0.28
N ALA A 36 -13.87 10.16 1.17
CA ALA A 36 -15.27 10.02 1.58
C ALA A 36 -16.21 10.08 0.36
N GLY A 37 -15.97 11.02 -0.56
CA GLY A 37 -16.76 11.14 -1.80
C GLY A 37 -16.62 9.95 -2.74
N VAL A 38 -15.43 9.36 -2.85
CA VAL A 38 -15.18 8.19 -3.72
C VAL A 38 -15.73 6.90 -3.11
N SER A 39 -15.57 6.71 -1.80
CA SER A 39 -16.00 5.50 -1.09
C SER A 39 -17.48 5.49 -0.74
N GLY A 40 -18.10 6.67 -0.59
CA GLY A 40 -19.44 6.84 -0.01
C GLY A 40 -19.47 6.70 1.51
N ASP A 41 -18.32 6.55 2.18
CA ASP A 41 -18.21 6.48 3.63
C ASP A 41 -18.11 7.90 4.21
N PHE A 42 -19.27 8.45 4.54
CA PHE A 42 -19.44 9.76 5.17
C PHE A 42 -19.68 9.65 6.68
N SER A 43 -19.17 8.61 7.33
CA SER A 43 -19.31 8.52 8.78
C SER A 43 -18.68 9.74 9.47
N GLU A 44 -19.28 10.14 10.58
CA GLU A 44 -18.95 11.37 11.31
C GLU A 44 -17.49 11.42 11.73
N VAL A 45 -16.89 10.28 12.02
CA VAL A 45 -15.47 10.17 12.38
C VAL A 45 -14.53 10.73 11.31
N HIS A 46 -14.98 10.77 10.06
CA HIS A 46 -14.21 11.28 8.92
C HIS A 46 -14.69 12.68 8.47
N THR A 47 -15.93 13.05 8.78
CA THR A 47 -16.59 14.21 8.14
C THR A 47 -17.06 15.30 9.10
N ASP A 48 -17.31 15.00 10.38
CA ASP A 48 -17.81 15.97 11.35
C ASP A 48 -16.71 16.47 12.30
N ALA A 49 -16.17 17.65 12.00
CA ALA A 49 -15.09 18.23 12.80
C ALA A 49 -15.56 18.67 14.21
N GLU A 50 -16.82 19.11 14.34
CA GLU A 50 -17.34 19.55 15.64
C GLU A 50 -17.56 18.36 16.57
N LEU A 51 -18.19 17.30 16.08
CA LEU A 51 -18.39 16.09 16.85
C LEU A 51 -17.04 15.47 17.29
N MET A 52 -16.06 15.48 16.39
CA MET A 52 -14.79 14.82 16.65
C MET A 52 -13.85 15.57 17.59
N LYS A 53 -14.09 16.86 17.90
CA LYS A 53 -13.32 17.60 18.91
C LYS A 53 -13.39 16.95 20.30
N ASP A 54 -14.55 16.42 20.64
CA ASP A 54 -14.81 15.82 21.96
C ASP A 54 -14.57 14.31 21.98
N SER A 55 -14.11 13.73 20.86
CA SER A 55 -13.78 12.31 20.77
C SER A 55 -12.39 11.99 21.32
N GLU A 56 -12.11 10.70 21.52
CA GLU A 56 -10.78 10.23 21.88
C GLU A 56 -9.67 10.62 20.88
N PHE A 57 -10.04 10.94 19.64
CA PHE A 57 -9.12 11.38 18.59
C PHE A 57 -8.83 12.87 18.61
N GLY A 58 -9.75 13.69 19.13
CA GLY A 58 -9.66 15.15 19.22
C GLY A 58 -9.83 15.90 17.88
N GLU A 59 -9.97 15.18 16.78
CA GLU A 59 -10.11 15.69 15.41
C GLU A 59 -10.65 14.60 14.47
N ARG A 60 -11.08 14.99 13.25
CA ARG A 60 -11.41 14.03 12.20
C ARG A 60 -10.18 13.19 11.84
N ILE A 61 -10.37 11.91 11.60
CA ILE A 61 -9.31 11.01 11.16
C ILE A 61 -9.59 10.47 9.74
N GLY A 62 -8.55 10.05 9.05
CA GLY A 62 -8.66 9.42 7.74
C GLY A 62 -9.22 8.00 7.85
N HIS A 63 -9.91 7.56 6.80
CA HIS A 63 -10.40 6.19 6.67
C HIS A 63 -9.24 5.20 6.71
N GLY A 64 -9.42 4.07 7.38
CA GLY A 64 -8.40 3.02 7.41
C GLY A 64 -8.05 2.52 5.99
N ILE A 65 -9.07 2.39 5.14
CA ILE A 65 -8.88 1.99 3.72
C ILE A 65 -8.18 3.09 2.91
N LEU A 66 -8.34 4.37 3.23
CA LEU A 66 -7.52 5.45 2.64
C LEU A 66 -6.03 5.24 2.96
N ALA A 67 -5.70 4.91 4.22
CA ALA A 67 -4.31 4.61 4.60
C ALA A 67 -3.73 3.44 3.77
N LEU A 68 -4.52 2.38 3.55
CA LEU A 68 -4.13 1.25 2.69
C LEU A 68 -3.93 1.69 1.24
N ALA A 69 -4.86 2.46 0.68
CA ALA A 69 -4.77 2.97 -0.69
C ALA A 69 -3.54 3.87 -0.89
N VAL A 70 -3.26 4.75 0.08
CA VAL A 70 -2.05 5.61 0.07
C VAL A 70 -0.79 4.76 0.14
N MET A 71 -0.72 3.76 1.02
CA MET A 71 0.42 2.87 1.12
C MET A 71 0.70 2.17 -0.20
N GLN A 72 -0.32 1.59 -0.84
CA GLN A 72 -0.17 0.91 -2.12
C GLN A 72 0.26 1.88 -3.23
N GLY A 73 -0.27 3.10 -3.25
CA GLY A 73 0.14 4.15 -4.18
C GLY A 73 1.61 4.54 -4.01
N LEU A 74 2.09 4.66 -2.77
CA LEU A 74 3.50 4.93 -2.46
C LEU A 74 4.42 3.78 -2.89
N MET A 75 3.99 2.53 -2.68
CA MET A 75 4.73 1.36 -3.16
C MET A 75 4.84 1.39 -4.69
N TRP A 76 3.73 1.67 -5.39
CA TRP A 76 3.73 1.79 -6.85
C TRP A 76 4.69 2.86 -7.38
N GLN A 77 4.79 4.01 -6.72
CA GLN A 77 5.65 5.13 -7.12
C GLN A 77 7.15 4.80 -7.10
N THR A 78 7.58 3.75 -6.42
CA THR A 78 8.98 3.29 -6.47
C THR A 78 9.34 2.60 -7.79
N ASN A 79 8.38 2.31 -8.65
CA ASN A 79 8.55 1.61 -9.91
C ASN A 79 9.16 0.19 -9.79
N TYR A 80 9.19 -0.40 -8.58
CA TYR A 80 9.88 -1.66 -8.32
C TYR A 80 9.34 -2.86 -9.13
N ASN A 81 8.08 -2.79 -9.58
CA ASN A 81 7.39 -3.83 -10.35
C ASN A 81 6.63 -3.31 -11.56
N THR A 82 6.95 -2.10 -12.05
CA THR A 82 6.27 -1.47 -13.20
C THR A 82 6.44 -2.31 -14.46
N GLY A 83 5.33 -2.72 -15.07
CA GLY A 83 5.29 -3.56 -16.27
C GLY A 83 5.42 -5.07 -16.01
N THR A 84 5.77 -5.48 -14.77
CA THR A 84 5.87 -6.90 -14.38
C THR A 84 4.76 -7.33 -13.44
N VAL A 85 4.17 -6.41 -12.67
CA VAL A 85 3.00 -6.73 -11.84
C VAL A 85 1.82 -7.17 -12.71
N THR A 86 1.15 -8.24 -12.28
CA THR A 86 -0.04 -8.76 -12.96
C THR A 86 -1.30 -8.47 -12.15
N ALA A 87 -1.27 -8.69 -10.85
CA ALA A 87 -2.39 -8.45 -9.95
C ALA A 87 -1.96 -8.44 -8.49
N THR A 88 -2.67 -7.68 -7.68
CA THR A 88 -2.76 -7.91 -6.23
C THR A 88 -3.71 -9.08 -6.01
N ALA A 89 -3.24 -10.15 -5.41
CA ALA A 89 -4.09 -11.31 -5.09
C ALA A 89 -4.89 -11.10 -3.79
N GLY A 90 -4.38 -10.26 -2.89
CA GLY A 90 -5.06 -9.92 -1.65
C GLY A 90 -4.14 -9.23 -0.64
N TRP A 91 -4.75 -8.94 0.51
CA TRP A 91 -4.10 -8.46 1.71
C TRP A 91 -4.47 -9.37 2.86
N ASP A 92 -3.47 -9.96 3.51
CA ASP A 92 -3.65 -10.79 4.69
C ASP A 92 -3.20 -10.02 5.95
N THR A 93 -3.71 -10.45 7.11
CA THR A 93 -3.32 -9.90 8.43
C THR A 93 -3.36 -8.36 8.54
N LEU A 94 -4.23 -7.71 7.73
CA LEU A 94 -4.37 -6.25 7.73
C LEU A 94 -4.84 -5.76 9.10
N LYS A 95 -4.10 -4.79 9.68
CA LYS A 95 -4.42 -4.18 10.98
C LYS A 95 -4.15 -2.68 10.94
N PHE A 96 -5.15 -1.91 11.33
CA PHE A 96 -5.02 -0.49 11.61
C PHE A 96 -4.50 -0.31 13.04
N ARG A 97 -3.37 0.36 13.20
CA ARG A 97 -2.63 0.48 14.46
C ARG A 97 -2.75 1.83 15.12
N ALA A 98 -2.85 2.88 14.31
CA ALA A 98 -3.03 4.25 14.73
C ALA A 98 -3.91 4.99 13.71
N PRO A 99 -4.59 6.08 14.11
CA PRO A 99 -5.36 6.91 13.18
C PRO A 99 -4.43 7.60 12.18
N LEU A 100 -4.87 7.67 10.92
CA LEU A 100 -4.28 8.55 9.93
C LEU A 100 -4.85 9.95 10.11
N ARG A 101 -4.01 10.96 10.32
CA ARG A 101 -4.44 12.34 10.60
C ARG A 101 -4.14 13.27 9.43
N ALA A 102 -4.93 14.32 9.27
CA ALA A 102 -4.54 15.41 8.39
C ALA A 102 -3.21 16.02 8.88
N GLY A 103 -2.30 16.31 7.95
CA GLY A 103 -0.94 16.75 8.27
C GLY A 103 0.06 15.62 8.49
N ASP A 104 -0.37 14.36 8.58
CA ASP A 104 0.59 13.25 8.62
C ASP A 104 1.36 13.14 7.30
N THR A 105 2.67 13.03 7.42
CA THR A 105 3.56 12.70 6.31
C THR A 105 3.95 11.24 6.44
N VAL A 106 3.44 10.41 5.52
CA VAL A 106 3.55 8.97 5.60
C VAL A 106 4.52 8.38 4.60
N GLN A 107 5.10 7.23 4.95
CA GLN A 107 6.02 6.44 4.12
C GLN A 107 5.62 4.97 4.19
N ALA A 108 5.59 4.31 3.05
CA ALA A 108 5.44 2.87 2.97
C ALA A 108 6.81 2.18 3.09
N GLN A 109 6.86 1.13 3.90
CA GLN A 109 8.04 0.29 4.11
C GLN A 109 7.60 -1.17 4.03
N TRP A 110 8.34 -2.01 3.29
CA TRP A 110 8.00 -3.42 3.20
C TRP A 110 9.22 -4.30 3.00
N VAL A 111 9.05 -5.56 3.37
CA VAL A 111 10.05 -6.62 3.25
C VAL A 111 9.47 -7.73 2.40
N ILE A 112 10.23 -8.28 1.49
CA ILE A 112 9.86 -9.51 0.79
C ILE A 112 9.92 -10.65 1.81
N LYS A 113 8.77 -11.03 2.36
CA LYS A 113 8.67 -12.05 3.41
C LYS A 113 8.80 -13.46 2.87
N ASP A 114 8.19 -13.71 1.71
CA ASP A 114 8.20 -15.00 1.04
C ASP A 114 8.02 -14.84 -0.47
N LYS A 115 8.47 -15.83 -1.23
CA LYS A 115 8.27 -15.88 -2.68
C LYS A 115 8.15 -17.31 -3.17
N ARG A 116 7.23 -17.56 -4.09
CA ARG A 116 7.05 -18.88 -4.73
C ARG A 116 6.56 -18.75 -6.16
N VAL A 117 6.82 -19.76 -6.97
CA VAL A 117 6.22 -19.85 -8.32
C VAL A 117 4.74 -20.23 -8.17
N SER A 118 3.89 -19.64 -8.98
CA SER A 118 2.47 -19.98 -9.01
C SER A 118 2.25 -21.38 -9.57
N ALA A 119 1.60 -22.26 -8.80
CA ALA A 119 1.30 -23.62 -9.23
C ALA A 119 0.35 -23.68 -10.43
N SER A 120 -0.65 -22.77 -10.48
CA SER A 120 -1.66 -22.72 -11.55
C SER A 120 -1.22 -21.92 -12.77
N ARG A 121 -0.26 -21.01 -12.61
CA ARG A 121 0.28 -20.14 -13.67
C ARG A 121 1.80 -20.05 -13.59
N PRO A 122 2.54 -21.04 -14.15
CA PRO A 122 4.01 -21.12 -14.00
C PRO A 122 4.81 -19.94 -14.57
N THR A 123 4.20 -19.10 -15.41
CA THR A 123 4.78 -17.86 -15.94
C THR A 123 4.74 -16.70 -14.91
N LEU A 124 4.10 -16.92 -13.76
CA LEU A 124 3.99 -15.94 -12.68
C LEU A 124 4.66 -16.43 -11.41
N GLY A 125 5.23 -15.51 -10.68
CA GLY A 125 5.64 -15.67 -9.30
C GLY A 125 4.66 -14.97 -8.37
N ILE A 126 4.61 -15.43 -7.14
CA ILE A 126 3.86 -14.84 -6.03
C ILE A 126 4.87 -14.30 -5.05
N LEU A 127 4.74 -13.04 -4.68
CA LEU A 127 5.49 -12.39 -3.61
C LEU A 127 4.55 -12.18 -2.42
N VAL A 128 5.02 -12.43 -1.23
CA VAL A 128 4.36 -12.03 0.03
C VAL A 128 5.19 -10.91 0.64
N GLU A 129 4.63 -9.75 0.73
CA GLU A 129 5.29 -8.52 1.19
C GLU A 129 4.75 -8.13 2.56
N ALA A 130 5.58 -8.17 3.61
CA ALA A 130 5.22 -7.66 4.92
C ALA A 130 5.35 -6.14 4.91
N CYS A 131 4.21 -5.45 4.91
CA CYS A 131 4.10 -4.01 4.71
C CYS A 131 3.74 -3.27 5.99
N ARG A 132 4.24 -2.03 6.12
CA ARG A 132 3.79 -1.06 7.11
C ARG A 132 3.75 0.35 6.52
N LEU A 133 2.78 1.14 6.94
CA LEU A 133 2.73 2.58 6.71
C LEU A 133 3.11 3.27 8.00
N VAL A 134 4.11 4.15 7.95
CA VAL A 134 4.59 4.91 9.12
C VAL A 134 4.46 6.40 8.86
N ASN A 135 4.22 7.20 9.91
CA ASN A 135 4.19 8.65 9.82
C ASN A 135 5.53 9.29 10.25
N GLN A 136 5.62 10.62 10.19
CA GLN A 136 6.81 11.40 10.57
C GLN A 136 7.21 11.24 12.05
N ARG A 137 6.28 10.81 12.91
CA ARG A 137 6.54 10.50 14.34
C ARG A 137 7.02 9.08 14.56
N LYS A 138 7.21 8.30 13.49
CA LYS A 138 7.54 6.87 13.49
C LYS A 138 6.43 5.97 14.06
N GLU A 139 5.21 6.49 14.14
CA GLU A 139 4.05 5.68 14.48
C GLU A 139 3.67 4.81 13.29
N THR A 140 3.36 3.55 13.56
CA THR A 140 2.82 2.65 12.55
C THR A 140 1.32 2.88 12.44
N ILE A 141 0.85 3.37 11.29
CA ILE A 141 -0.55 3.60 10.99
C ILE A 141 -1.26 2.29 10.65
N LEU A 142 -0.66 1.47 9.80
CA LEU A 142 -1.19 0.16 9.46
C LEU A 142 -0.07 -0.85 9.18
N THR A 143 -0.40 -2.13 9.30
CA THR A 143 0.42 -3.26 8.87
C THR A 143 -0.43 -4.25 8.09
N GLY A 144 0.19 -5.01 7.18
CA GLY A 144 -0.48 -6.08 6.45
C GLY A 144 0.49 -6.87 5.60
N GLU A 145 0.05 -8.02 5.12
CA GLU A 145 0.79 -8.82 4.15
C GLU A 145 0.14 -8.67 2.77
N HIS A 146 0.87 -8.07 1.85
CA HIS A 146 0.43 -7.90 0.47
C HIS A 146 0.84 -9.12 -0.35
N VAL A 147 -0.13 -9.77 -0.99
CA VAL A 147 0.12 -10.92 -1.86
C VAL A 147 0.06 -10.44 -3.31
N LEU A 148 1.21 -10.42 -3.96
CA LEU A 148 1.41 -9.83 -5.28
C LEU A 148 1.79 -10.90 -6.31
N MET A 149 1.18 -10.82 -7.50
CA MET A 149 1.52 -11.66 -8.64
C MET A 149 2.39 -10.88 -9.62
N VAL A 150 3.59 -11.40 -9.90
CA VAL A 150 4.61 -10.76 -10.72
C VAL A 150 5.02 -11.70 -11.86
N ARG A 151 5.26 -11.16 -13.04
CA ARG A 151 5.77 -11.94 -14.17
C ARG A 151 7.14 -12.52 -13.87
N ARG A 152 7.34 -13.77 -14.28
CA ARG A 152 8.65 -14.37 -14.36
C ARG A 152 9.38 -13.93 -15.63
N ARG A 153 10.69 -13.95 -15.58
CA ARG A 153 11.53 -13.68 -16.74
C ARG A 153 11.23 -14.70 -17.84
N PRO A 154 10.97 -14.25 -19.08
CA PRO A 154 10.84 -15.19 -20.21
C PRO A 154 12.07 -16.09 -20.29
N ALA A 155 11.86 -17.35 -20.67
CA ALA A 155 12.99 -18.22 -20.97
C ALA A 155 13.80 -17.60 -22.13
N ALA A 156 15.13 -17.68 -22.06
CA ALA A 156 15.96 -17.31 -23.17
C ALA A 156 15.61 -18.23 -24.36
N THR A 157 15.17 -17.63 -25.46
CA THR A 157 14.96 -18.32 -26.75
C THR A 157 16.29 -18.61 -27.41
#